data_8d2ca77814b0808a3ec2f749c3439b0f
#
_entry.id   8d2ca77814b0808a3ec2f749c3439b0f
#
_cell.length_a   1.000
_cell.length_b   1.000
_cell.length_c   1.000
_cell.angle_alpha   90.00
_cell.angle_beta   90.00
_cell.angle_gamma   90.00
#
_symmetry.space_group_name_H-M   'P 1'
#
loop_
_entity.id
_entity.type
_entity.pdbx_description
1 polymer ?
#
loop_
_entity_poly.entity_id
_entity_poly.type
_entity_poly.pdbx_seq_one_letter_code
_entity_poly.pdbx_strand_id
1 'polypeptide(L)'
;MQRIKDNFPILCILFVGTFLRFFNLGMIPGETFDEVFYPLYGLNYITGEKFFSVHPPLGNYLMSVGIYLYYLLPWTETLSSTSYELSNLSPVSYRWLGALAGSALIWVSYKLSLQL
;
A
#
# COMPACT_ATOMS: atom_id res chain seq x y z
N MET A 1 -30.89 -12.45 -5.98
CA MET A 1 -30.93 -12.33 -4.50
C MET A 1 -30.25 -13.49 -3.78
N GLN A 2 -30.33 -14.72 -4.26
CA GLN A 2 -29.67 -15.90 -3.63
C GLN A 2 -28.15 -15.75 -3.57
N ARG A 3 -27.49 -15.39 -4.66
CA ARG A 3 -26.01 -15.20 -4.72
C ARG A 3 -25.46 -14.18 -3.72
N ILE A 4 -26.23 -13.19 -3.30
CA ILE A 4 -25.79 -12.22 -2.29
C ILE A 4 -25.82 -12.83 -0.90
N LYS A 5 -26.83 -13.67 -0.61
CA LYS A 5 -26.95 -14.38 0.68
C LYS A 5 -25.82 -15.39 0.87
N ASP A 6 -25.44 -16.10 -0.20
CA ASP A 6 -24.37 -17.10 -0.17
C ASP A 6 -22.99 -16.47 0.01
N ASN A 7 -22.80 -15.21 -0.45
CA ASN A 7 -21.54 -14.48 -0.31
C ASN A 7 -21.51 -13.54 0.91
N PHE A 8 -22.56 -13.46 1.70
CA PHE A 8 -22.63 -12.54 2.84
C PHE A 8 -21.48 -12.73 3.85
N PRO A 9 -21.11 -13.95 4.25
CA PRO A 9 -20.01 -14.15 5.20
C PRO A 9 -18.67 -13.61 4.67
N ILE A 10 -18.36 -13.86 3.40
CA ILE A 10 -17.10 -13.38 2.81
C ILE A 10 -17.10 -11.86 2.66
N LEU A 11 -18.24 -11.24 2.37
CA LEU A 11 -18.36 -9.79 2.31
C LEU A 11 -18.11 -9.16 3.68
N CYS A 12 -18.60 -9.78 4.77
CA CYS A 12 -18.31 -9.34 6.13
C CYS A 12 -16.82 -9.45 6.46
N ILE A 13 -16.20 -10.59 6.13
CA ILE A 13 -14.76 -10.79 6.35
C ILE A 13 -13.94 -9.80 5.55
N LEU A 14 -14.30 -9.58 4.29
CA LEU A 14 -13.63 -8.61 3.42
C LEU A 14 -13.76 -7.19 3.97
N PHE A 15 -14.96 -6.80 4.41
CA PHE A 15 -15.20 -5.49 5.01
C PHE A 15 -14.38 -5.29 6.28
N VAL A 16 -14.45 -6.21 7.23
CA VAL A 16 -13.70 -6.13 8.49
C VAL A 16 -12.19 -6.16 8.22
N GLY A 17 -11.73 -7.06 7.36
CA GLY A 17 -10.31 -7.17 7.01
C GLY A 17 -9.77 -5.92 6.31
N THR A 18 -10.56 -5.30 5.43
CA THR A 18 -10.20 -4.03 4.78
C THR A 18 -10.22 -2.90 5.79
N PHE A 19 -11.28 -2.79 6.61
CA PHE A 19 -11.39 -1.77 7.64
C PHE A 19 -10.17 -1.79 8.58
N LEU A 20 -9.81 -2.96 9.12
CA LEU A 20 -8.69 -3.09 10.03
C LEU A 20 -7.34 -2.72 9.39
N ARG A 21 -7.16 -2.97 8.08
CA ARG A 21 -5.93 -2.61 7.37
C ARG A 21 -5.80 -1.12 7.09
N PHE A 22 -6.91 -0.44 6.83
CA PHE A 22 -6.91 1.01 6.57
C PHE A 22 -7.09 1.85 7.84
N PHE A 23 -7.61 1.23 8.91
CA PHE A 23 -7.82 1.93 10.17
C PHE A 23 -6.50 2.41 10.76
N ASN A 24 -6.40 3.71 10.99
CA ASN A 24 -5.22 4.37 11.56
C ASN A 24 -3.91 4.10 10.79
N LEU A 25 -3.97 3.96 9.47
CA LEU A 25 -2.81 3.66 8.62
C LEU A 25 -1.65 4.66 8.79
N GLY A 26 -1.95 5.92 9.09
CA GLY A 26 -0.98 6.99 9.34
C GLY A 26 -0.71 7.27 10.83
N MET A 27 -1.25 6.49 11.77
CA MET A 27 -1.17 6.79 13.20
C MET A 27 0.26 6.72 13.75
N ILE A 28 1.07 5.79 13.24
CA ILE A 28 2.48 5.69 13.62
C ILE A 28 3.27 6.62 12.69
N PRO A 29 3.81 7.73 13.21
CA PRO A 29 4.59 8.65 12.40
C PRO A 29 5.95 8.04 12.05
N GLY A 30 6.41 8.28 10.82
CA GLY A 30 7.70 7.79 10.34
C GLY A 30 7.71 6.30 9.99
N GLU A 31 8.88 5.83 9.69
CA GLU A 31 9.17 4.48 9.23
C GLU A 31 9.23 3.51 10.42
N THR A 32 8.69 2.33 10.23
CA THR A 32 8.79 1.25 11.20
C THR A 32 9.47 0.04 10.58
N PHE A 33 10.53 -0.44 11.23
CA PHE A 33 11.29 -1.64 10.84
C PHE A 33 11.74 -1.60 9.37
N ASP A 34 11.22 -2.47 8.51
CA ASP A 34 11.61 -2.55 7.10
C ASP A 34 11.11 -1.37 6.24
N GLU A 35 10.21 -0.56 6.76
CA GLU A 35 9.76 0.66 6.08
C GLU A 35 10.88 1.70 5.88
N VAL A 36 12.00 1.56 6.56
CA VAL A 36 13.20 2.39 6.31
C VAL A 36 13.75 2.17 4.89
N PHE A 37 13.66 0.94 4.38
CA PHE A 37 14.28 0.59 3.09
C PHE A 37 13.31 0.65 1.92
N TYR A 38 12.14 0.03 2.02
CA TYR A 38 11.24 -0.13 0.88
C TYR A 38 10.67 1.19 0.35
N PRO A 39 10.16 2.11 1.19
CA PRO A 39 9.72 3.42 0.71
C PRO A 39 10.88 4.27 0.15
N LEU A 40 12.08 4.15 0.74
CA LEU A 40 13.28 4.84 0.22
C LEU A 40 13.62 4.36 -1.19
N TYR A 41 13.61 3.05 -1.44
CA TYR A 41 13.83 2.51 -2.77
C TYR A 41 12.74 2.95 -3.76
N GLY A 42 11.48 3.00 -3.32
CA GLY A 42 10.37 3.54 -4.11
C GLY A 42 10.58 5.00 -4.45
N LEU A 43 11.03 5.79 -3.50
CA LEU A 43 11.33 7.20 -3.68
C LEU A 43 12.50 7.41 -4.66
N ASN A 44 13.56 6.61 -4.54
CA ASN A 44 14.73 6.68 -5.44
C ASN A 44 14.37 6.41 -6.90
N TYR A 45 13.36 5.57 -7.18
CA TYR A 45 12.82 5.42 -8.54
C TYR A 45 12.13 6.69 -9.04
N ILE A 46 11.49 7.46 -8.17
CA ILE A 46 10.83 8.72 -8.54
C ILE A 46 11.89 9.81 -8.78
N THR A 47 12.91 9.88 -7.94
CA THR A 47 13.98 10.90 -8.01
C THR A 47 15.05 10.57 -9.03
N GLY A 48 15.16 9.32 -9.47
CA GLY A 48 16.22 8.84 -10.35
C GLY A 48 17.55 8.61 -9.63
N GLU A 49 17.56 8.58 -8.29
CA GLU A 49 18.78 8.29 -7.54
C GLU A 49 19.19 6.83 -7.67
N LYS A 50 20.50 6.61 -7.79
CA LYS A 50 21.07 5.27 -7.90
C LYS A 50 21.09 4.60 -6.54
N PHE A 51 20.56 3.37 -6.47
CA PHE A 51 20.60 2.55 -5.27
C PHE A 51 20.77 1.07 -5.64
N PHE A 52 21.12 0.26 -4.65
CA PHE A 52 21.20 -1.19 -4.77
C PHE A 52 20.18 -1.83 -3.84
N SER A 53 19.38 -2.75 -4.37
CA SER A 53 18.44 -3.54 -3.60
C SER A 53 18.69 -5.03 -3.83
N VAL A 54 18.75 -5.80 -2.76
CA VAL A 54 18.86 -7.27 -2.80
C VAL A 54 17.54 -7.94 -3.15
N HIS A 55 16.44 -7.20 -3.11
CA HIS A 55 15.09 -7.71 -3.37
C HIS A 55 14.71 -7.54 -4.84
N PRO A 56 13.79 -8.39 -5.36
CA PRO A 56 13.25 -8.24 -6.70
C PRO A 56 12.63 -6.84 -6.90
N PRO A 57 12.81 -6.21 -8.06
CA PRO A 57 12.46 -4.81 -8.28
C PRO A 57 10.96 -4.52 -8.27
N LEU A 58 10.11 -5.53 -8.49
CA LEU A 58 8.66 -5.33 -8.60
C LEU A 58 8.06 -4.68 -7.35
N GLY A 59 8.48 -5.12 -6.15
CA GLY A 59 8.00 -4.53 -4.88
C GLY A 59 8.35 -3.05 -4.76
N ASN A 60 9.58 -2.70 -5.14
CA ASN A 60 10.06 -1.32 -5.13
C ASN A 60 9.33 -0.45 -6.18
N TYR A 61 9.04 -0.99 -7.38
CA TYR A 61 8.23 -0.29 -8.38
C TYR A 61 6.80 -0.05 -7.90
N LEU A 62 6.17 -1.04 -7.27
CA LEU A 62 4.83 -0.88 -6.70
C LEU A 62 4.82 0.17 -5.59
N MET A 63 5.87 0.20 -4.76
CA MET A 63 6.04 1.22 -3.74
C MET A 63 6.14 2.62 -4.36
N SER A 64 6.97 2.78 -5.40
CA SER A 64 7.10 4.02 -6.18
C SER A 64 5.77 4.48 -6.76
N VAL A 65 5.02 3.57 -7.39
CA VAL A 65 3.69 3.87 -7.93
C VAL A 65 2.72 4.29 -6.82
N GLY A 66 2.75 3.60 -5.67
CA GLY A 66 1.92 3.93 -4.52
C GLY A 66 2.17 5.34 -3.99
N ILE A 67 3.44 5.70 -3.79
CA ILE A 67 3.85 7.05 -3.36
C ILE A 67 3.41 8.08 -4.40
N TYR A 68 3.72 7.86 -5.66
CA TYR A 68 3.39 8.80 -6.73
C TYR A 68 1.90 9.06 -6.84
N LEU A 69 1.07 8.00 -6.87
CA LEU A 69 -0.39 8.12 -6.95
C LEU A 69 -0.98 8.86 -5.74
N TYR A 70 -0.43 8.63 -4.53
CA TYR A 70 -0.89 9.33 -3.34
C TYR A 70 -0.71 10.84 -3.47
N TYR A 71 0.45 11.29 -3.95
CA TYR A 71 0.76 12.71 -4.10
C TYR A 71 0.11 13.37 -5.33
N LEU A 72 -0.57 12.62 -6.19
CA LEU A 72 -1.44 13.18 -7.21
C LEU A 72 -2.82 13.60 -6.67
N LEU A 73 -3.16 13.23 -5.44
CA LEU A 73 -4.46 13.57 -4.87
C LEU A 73 -4.51 15.06 -4.50
N PRO A 74 -5.65 15.75 -4.77
CA PRO A 74 -5.74 17.21 -4.64
C PRO A 74 -5.65 17.73 -3.20
N TRP A 75 -5.76 16.86 -2.20
CA TRP A 75 -5.68 17.20 -0.78
C TRP A 75 -4.32 16.89 -0.16
N THR A 76 -3.38 16.37 -0.93
CA THR A 76 -2.01 16.12 -0.47
C THR A 76 -1.10 17.28 -0.86
N GLU A 77 -0.03 17.46 -0.11
CA GLU A 77 1.01 18.39 -0.52
C GLU A 77 1.67 17.88 -1.81
N THR A 78 2.04 18.81 -2.69
CA THR A 78 2.75 18.42 -3.91
C THR A 78 4.12 17.85 -3.56
N LEU A 79 4.50 16.77 -4.23
CA LEU A 79 5.83 16.19 -4.09
C LEU A 79 6.86 17.21 -4.65
N SER A 80 7.41 18.05 -3.76
CA SER A 80 8.40 19.06 -4.12
C SER A 80 9.83 18.51 -3.93
N SER A 81 10.82 19.16 -4.53
CA SER A 81 12.23 18.77 -4.39
C SER A 81 12.73 18.71 -2.94
N THR A 82 12.08 19.42 -2.03
CA THR A 82 12.35 19.38 -0.58
C THR A 82 11.67 18.20 0.13
N SER A 83 10.73 17.54 -0.53
CA SER A 83 9.97 16.39 0.03
C SER A 83 10.59 15.04 -0.34
N TYR A 84 11.71 15.02 -1.06
CA TYR A 84 12.39 13.79 -1.46
C TYR A 84 13.18 13.08 -0.34
N GLU A 85 13.00 13.52 0.88
CA GLU A 85 13.47 12.78 2.06
C GLU A 85 12.35 11.89 2.59
N LEU A 86 12.71 10.66 2.95
CA LEU A 86 11.76 9.68 3.47
C LEU A 86 11.00 10.20 4.70
N SER A 87 11.69 10.95 5.56
CA SER A 87 11.15 11.59 6.76
C SER A 87 10.02 12.60 6.50
N ASN A 88 9.97 13.15 5.28
CA ASN A 88 8.96 14.13 4.86
C ASN A 88 7.74 13.49 4.19
N LEU A 89 7.79 12.18 3.91
CA LEU A 89 6.67 11.48 3.29
C LEU A 89 5.59 11.16 4.33
N SER A 90 4.34 11.33 3.93
CA SER A 90 3.22 10.81 4.72
C SER A 90 3.30 9.29 4.81
N PRO A 91 3.23 8.68 6.00
CA PRO A 91 3.22 7.23 6.15
C PRO A 91 2.10 6.54 5.35
N VAL A 92 0.99 7.21 5.13
CA VAL A 92 -0.11 6.70 4.31
C VAL A 92 0.33 6.50 2.86
N SER A 93 1.22 7.36 2.33
CA SER A 93 1.65 7.32 0.93
C SER A 93 2.30 5.99 0.52
N TYR A 94 2.99 5.33 1.42
CA TYR A 94 3.67 4.06 1.15
C TYR A 94 2.99 2.84 1.79
N ARG A 95 2.01 3.04 2.70
CA ARG A 95 1.29 1.93 3.35
C ARG A 95 -0.01 1.54 2.65
N TRP A 96 -0.70 2.48 1.97
CA TRP A 96 -2.04 2.25 1.44
C TRP A 96 -2.10 1.15 0.37
N LEU A 97 -1.07 1.07 -0.49
CA LEU A 97 -1.05 0.06 -1.55
C LEU A 97 -0.89 -1.35 -1.00
N GLY A 98 -0.07 -1.51 0.07
CA GLY A 98 0.06 -2.76 0.81
C GLY A 98 -1.24 -3.17 1.50
N ALA A 99 -1.94 -2.20 2.11
CA ALA A 99 -3.24 -2.43 2.73
C ALA A 99 -4.29 -2.86 1.68
N LEU A 100 -4.28 -2.24 0.50
CA LEU A 100 -5.15 -2.60 -0.62
C LEU A 100 -4.84 -4.01 -1.14
N ALA A 101 -3.56 -4.33 -1.38
CA ALA A 101 -3.14 -5.65 -1.83
C ALA A 101 -3.52 -6.75 -0.82
N GLY A 102 -3.29 -6.51 0.47
CA GLY A 102 -3.71 -7.43 1.54
C GLY A 102 -5.22 -7.62 1.62
N SER A 103 -6.01 -6.59 1.31
CA SER A 103 -7.47 -6.70 1.23
C SER A 103 -7.91 -7.50 0.01
N ALA A 104 -7.29 -7.26 -1.15
CA ALA A 104 -7.54 -8.02 -2.37
C ALA A 104 -7.19 -9.51 -2.21
N LEU A 105 -6.16 -9.82 -1.43
CA LEU A 105 -5.75 -11.20 -1.15
C LEU A 105 -6.86 -12.03 -0.47
N ILE A 106 -7.66 -11.42 0.40
CA ILE A 106 -8.82 -12.10 1.03
C ILE A 106 -9.78 -12.60 -0.06
N TRP A 107 -10.09 -11.74 -1.02
CA TRP A 107 -10.99 -12.08 -2.11
C TRP A 107 -10.41 -13.14 -3.05
N VAL A 108 -9.14 -13.00 -3.41
CA VAL A 108 -8.45 -13.99 -4.28
C VAL A 108 -8.40 -15.35 -3.60
N SER A 109 -8.05 -15.42 -2.32
CA SER A 109 -8.01 -16.67 -1.57
C SER A 109 -9.38 -17.34 -1.49
N TYR A 110 -10.44 -16.57 -1.28
CA TYR A 110 -11.80 -17.07 -1.33
C TYR A 110 -12.15 -17.65 -2.70
N LYS A 111 -11.83 -16.94 -3.78
CA LYS A 111 -12.10 -17.42 -5.14
C LYS A 111 -11.35 -18.71 -5.46
N LEU A 112 -10.09 -18.81 -5.04
CA LEU A 112 -9.31 -20.03 -5.20
C LEU A 112 -9.90 -21.20 -4.42
N SER A 113 -10.34 -21.00 -3.19
CA SER A 113 -10.93 -22.06 -2.36
C SER A 113 -12.24 -22.61 -2.93
N LEU A 114 -12.94 -21.86 -3.78
CA LEU A 114 -14.14 -22.32 -4.45
C LEU A 114 -13.86 -23.16 -5.70
N GLN A 115 -12.61 -23.21 -6.18
CA GLN A 115 -12.18 -23.97 -7.36
C GLN A 115 -11.52 -25.29 -6.98
N LEU A 116 -11.16 -25.49 -5.73
CA LEU A 116 -10.60 -26.71 -5.16
C LEU A 116 -11.70 -27.63 -4.61
#